data_70d466244ce35005a324b4ff10217f39
#
_entry.id   70d466244ce35005a324b4ff10217f39
#
_cell.length_a   1.000
_cell.length_b   1.000
_cell.length_c   1.000
_cell.angle_alpha   90.00
_cell.angle_beta   90.00
_cell.angle_gamma   90.00
#
_symmetry.space_group_name_H-M   'P 1'
#
loop_
_entity.id
_entity.type
_entity.pdbx_description
1 polymer ?
#
loop_
_entity_poly.entity_id
_entity_poly.type
_entity_poly.pdbx_seq_one_letter_code
_entity_poly.pdbx_strand_id
1 'polypeptide(L)'
;QLSPMAQQTKETLGTKDLTVLADRGYFSGEEILKCEQAQIKALVPKPMTSNSTSSGRFDKRDFHYEAKRDRYRCPAGKYATRRCTSIQHGMTIHRYWSTACPQCPLRSACTTDTCRRINRWEHEDVVERMQRRIDGMPQAGRLRRQTVEHTFGTLKSWMGATHFLTRTLPRVRTEMSLQVLAYNLKRVMQILGVQPLI
;
A
#
# COMPACT_ATOMS: atom_id res chain seq x y z
N GLN A 1 -6.97 -3.24 8.51
CA GLN A 1 -6.55 -2.52 9.75
C GLN A 1 -5.87 -1.18 9.47
N LEU A 2 -5.52 -0.85 8.22
CA LEU A 2 -4.91 0.44 7.86
C LEU A 2 -5.87 1.61 8.13
N SER A 3 -7.08 1.51 7.62
CA SER A 3 -8.07 2.59 7.68
C SER A 3 -8.48 2.95 9.12
N PRO A 4 -8.83 2.00 10.01
CA PRO A 4 -9.17 2.34 11.39
C PRO A 4 -8.04 3.04 12.14
N MET A 5 -6.80 2.57 11.97
CA MET A 5 -5.62 3.20 12.59
C MET A 5 -5.37 4.61 12.06
N ALA A 6 -5.50 4.78 10.74
CA ALA A 6 -5.33 6.09 10.12
C ALA A 6 -6.40 7.10 10.54
N GLN A 7 -7.65 6.67 10.69
CA GLN A 7 -8.75 7.50 11.18
C GLN A 7 -8.53 7.90 12.64
N GLN A 8 -8.20 6.95 13.49
CA GLN A 8 -7.87 7.23 14.90
C GLN A 8 -6.70 8.23 15.02
N THR A 9 -5.67 8.07 14.19
CA THR A 9 -4.52 9.00 14.15
C THR A 9 -4.97 10.40 13.74
N LYS A 10 -5.83 10.52 12.71
CA LYS A 10 -6.38 11.78 12.23
C LYS A 10 -7.16 12.52 13.31
N GLU A 11 -8.00 11.79 14.05
CA GLU A 11 -8.75 12.30 15.18
C GLU A 11 -7.85 12.77 16.32
N THR A 12 -6.87 11.93 16.73
CA THR A 12 -5.93 12.23 17.80
C THR A 12 -5.09 13.47 17.52
N LEU A 13 -4.66 13.64 16.25
CA LEU A 13 -3.87 14.81 15.83
C LEU A 13 -4.72 16.06 15.55
N GLY A 14 -6.06 15.94 15.48
CA GLY A 14 -6.95 17.05 15.14
C GLY A 14 -6.69 17.65 13.76
N THR A 15 -6.08 16.90 12.83
CA THR A 15 -5.68 17.41 11.52
C THR A 15 -6.71 17.10 10.44
N LYS A 16 -6.92 18.03 9.52
CA LYS A 16 -7.77 17.81 8.34
C LYS A 16 -7.03 17.05 7.25
N ASP A 17 -5.72 17.28 7.12
CA ASP A 17 -4.85 16.70 6.09
C ASP A 17 -3.89 15.70 6.74
N LEU A 18 -4.07 14.43 6.44
CA LEU A 18 -3.20 13.36 6.93
C LEU A 18 -2.68 12.53 5.75
N THR A 19 -1.36 12.37 5.71
CA THR A 19 -0.70 11.41 4.81
C THR A 19 -0.13 10.27 5.65
N VAL A 20 -0.54 9.05 5.36
CA VAL A 20 -0.11 7.85 6.08
C VAL A 20 0.80 7.01 5.19
N LEU A 21 2.01 6.75 5.66
CA LEU A 21 2.94 5.83 5.04
C LEU A 21 2.86 4.48 5.76
N ALA A 22 2.55 3.44 5.03
CA ALA A 22 2.49 2.10 5.59
C ALA A 22 3.35 1.11 4.80
N ASP A 23 3.66 -0.02 5.41
CA ASP A 23 4.41 -1.08 4.76
C ASP A 23 3.55 -1.84 3.76
N ARG A 24 4.22 -2.54 2.84
CA ARG A 24 3.62 -3.41 1.83
C ARG A 24 2.63 -4.42 2.40
N GLY A 25 2.86 -4.90 3.63
CA GLY A 25 1.96 -5.82 4.34
C GLY A 25 0.57 -5.24 4.63
N TYR A 26 0.41 -3.92 4.61
CA TYR A 26 -0.88 -3.24 4.80
C TYR A 26 -1.62 -2.97 3.48
N PHE A 27 -1.10 -3.45 2.35
CA PHE A 27 -1.74 -3.21 1.06
C PHE A 27 -3.07 -3.97 0.95
N SER A 28 -4.16 -3.23 0.93
CA SER A 28 -5.51 -3.69 0.62
C SER A 28 -6.24 -2.60 -0.14
N GLY A 29 -6.80 -2.94 -1.30
CA GLY A 29 -7.58 -1.98 -2.09
C GLY A 29 -8.74 -1.38 -1.31
N GLU A 30 -9.48 -2.20 -0.56
CA GLU A 30 -10.60 -1.77 0.26
C GLU A 30 -10.18 -0.82 1.40
N GLU A 31 -9.07 -1.11 2.08
CA GLU A 31 -8.56 -0.25 3.15
C GLU A 31 -8.07 1.09 2.60
N ILE A 32 -7.43 1.08 1.41
CA ILE A 32 -7.01 2.29 0.71
C ILE A 32 -8.23 3.12 0.28
N LEU A 33 -9.29 2.47 -0.21
CA LEU A 33 -10.56 3.14 -0.53
C LEU A 33 -11.18 3.81 0.69
N LYS A 34 -11.25 3.11 1.83
CA LYS A 34 -11.75 3.66 3.10
C LYS A 34 -10.91 4.85 3.57
N CYS A 35 -9.59 4.83 3.41
CA CYS A 35 -8.73 5.97 3.70
C CYS A 35 -9.08 7.16 2.79
N GLU A 36 -9.24 6.94 1.49
CA GLU A 36 -9.60 7.98 0.53
C GLU A 36 -10.97 8.61 0.87
N GLN A 37 -11.97 7.78 1.22
CA GLN A 37 -13.29 8.24 1.68
C GLN A 37 -13.22 9.08 2.96
N ALA A 38 -12.29 8.75 3.87
CA ALA A 38 -12.02 9.52 5.07
C ALA A 38 -11.09 10.74 4.84
N GLN A 39 -10.80 11.08 3.58
CA GLN A 39 -9.87 12.15 3.20
C GLN A 39 -8.48 11.98 3.81
N ILE A 40 -7.98 10.75 3.82
CA ILE A 40 -6.64 10.38 4.26
C ILE A 40 -5.84 9.90 3.04
N LYS A 41 -4.68 10.48 2.82
CA LYS A 41 -3.76 10.10 1.74
C LYS A 41 -2.92 8.89 2.18
N ALA A 42 -3.34 7.69 1.80
CA ALA A 42 -2.55 6.49 2.06
C ALA A 42 -1.44 6.35 1.00
N LEU A 43 -0.25 5.96 1.45
CA LEU A 43 0.93 5.62 0.64
C LEU A 43 1.40 4.23 1.06
N VAL A 44 0.97 3.21 0.33
CA VAL A 44 1.24 1.80 0.63
C VAL A 44 1.81 1.13 -0.62
N PRO A 45 3.07 0.69 -0.61
CA PRO A 45 3.67 0.07 -1.78
C PRO A 45 2.91 -1.19 -2.20
N LYS A 46 2.60 -1.30 -3.49
CA LYS A 46 1.93 -2.49 -4.03
C LYS A 46 2.84 -3.71 -3.94
N PRO A 47 2.35 -4.87 -3.46
CA PRO A 47 3.13 -6.10 -3.49
C PRO A 47 3.40 -6.53 -4.94
N MET A 48 4.64 -6.91 -5.22
CA MET A 48 5.03 -7.47 -6.51
C MET A 48 4.65 -8.96 -6.53
N THR A 49 3.38 -9.24 -6.84
CA THR A 49 2.85 -10.61 -6.86
C THR A 49 2.90 -11.26 -8.24
N SER A 50 3.25 -10.50 -9.28
CA SER A 50 3.33 -11.03 -10.64
C SER A 50 4.74 -11.52 -10.97
N ASN A 51 4.88 -12.79 -11.30
CA ASN A 51 6.11 -13.37 -11.84
C ASN A 51 6.32 -13.01 -13.33
N SER A 52 5.47 -12.17 -13.92
CA SER A 52 5.54 -11.83 -15.34
C SER A 52 6.88 -11.14 -15.68
N THR A 53 7.27 -10.15 -14.90
CA THR A 53 8.51 -9.39 -15.13
C THR A 53 9.76 -10.26 -14.95
N SER A 54 9.80 -11.12 -13.92
CA SER A 54 10.90 -12.06 -13.71
C SER A 54 11.03 -13.11 -14.83
N SER A 55 9.92 -13.38 -15.52
CA SER A 55 9.86 -14.27 -16.69
C SER A 55 10.06 -13.54 -18.02
N GLY A 56 10.46 -12.26 -18.02
CA GLY A 56 10.61 -11.44 -19.23
C GLY A 56 9.30 -11.13 -19.96
N ARG A 57 8.15 -11.24 -19.28
CA ARG A 57 6.82 -10.99 -19.86
C ARG A 57 6.25 -9.66 -19.42
N PHE A 58 5.38 -9.11 -20.26
CA PHE A 58 4.63 -7.91 -19.94
C PHE A 58 3.81 -8.07 -18.65
N ASP A 59 3.85 -7.07 -17.80
CA ASP A 59 3.02 -6.99 -16.60
C ASP A 59 1.78 -6.09 -16.84
N LYS A 60 0.97 -5.86 -15.80
CA LYS A 60 -0.24 -5.03 -15.92
C LYS A 60 0.08 -3.57 -16.26
N ARG A 61 1.27 -3.07 -15.92
CA ARG A 61 1.68 -1.67 -16.16
C ARG A 61 1.96 -1.39 -17.63
N ASP A 62 2.27 -2.44 -18.41
CA ASP A 62 2.48 -2.33 -19.86
C ASP A 62 1.16 -2.15 -20.64
N PHE A 63 0.03 -2.26 -19.95
CA PHE A 63 -1.31 -2.12 -20.54
C PHE A 63 -1.93 -0.80 -20.10
N HIS A 64 -2.17 0.09 -21.05
CA HIS A 64 -2.75 1.40 -20.77
C HIS A 64 -4.28 1.35 -20.72
N TYR A 65 -4.88 1.76 -19.58
CA TYR A 65 -6.34 1.81 -19.43
C TYR A 65 -6.91 3.11 -19.98
N GLU A 66 -7.87 3.00 -20.90
CA GLU A 66 -8.64 4.11 -21.48
C GLU A 66 -10.00 4.20 -20.77
N ALA A 67 -10.11 5.02 -19.72
CA ALA A 67 -11.31 5.13 -18.90
C ALA A 67 -12.56 5.54 -19.70
N LYS A 68 -12.43 6.47 -20.67
CA LYS A 68 -13.56 6.94 -21.50
C LYS A 68 -14.21 5.82 -22.33
N ARG A 69 -13.47 4.76 -22.65
CA ARG A 69 -13.93 3.64 -23.50
C ARG A 69 -13.96 2.30 -22.76
N ASP A 70 -13.66 2.29 -21.47
CA ASP A 70 -13.58 1.11 -20.60
C ASP A 70 -12.83 -0.05 -21.25
N ARG A 71 -11.57 0.20 -21.66
CA ARG A 71 -10.72 -0.78 -22.34
C ARG A 71 -9.24 -0.58 -22.04
N TYR A 72 -8.46 -1.62 -22.26
CA TYR A 72 -7.00 -1.53 -22.20
C TYR A 72 -6.39 -1.55 -23.60
N ARG A 73 -5.39 -0.70 -23.85
CA ARG A 73 -4.49 -0.80 -24.99
C ARG A 73 -3.30 -1.66 -24.59
N CYS A 74 -3.04 -2.75 -25.31
CA CYS A 74 -1.91 -3.65 -25.07
C CYS A 74 -0.63 -3.19 -25.78
N PRO A 75 0.57 -3.74 -25.44
CA PRO A 75 1.84 -3.40 -26.09
C PRO A 75 1.85 -3.62 -27.61
N ALA A 76 1.06 -4.58 -28.12
CA ALA A 76 0.87 -4.78 -29.56
C ALA A 76 -0.10 -3.79 -30.23
N GLY A 77 -0.53 -2.73 -29.51
CA GLY A 77 -1.46 -1.72 -30.02
C GLY A 77 -2.91 -2.18 -30.16
N LYS A 78 -3.26 -3.41 -29.76
CA LYS A 78 -4.61 -3.94 -29.80
C LYS A 78 -5.38 -3.60 -28.53
N TYR A 79 -6.72 -3.69 -28.59
CA TYR A 79 -7.59 -3.34 -27.47
C TYR A 79 -8.12 -4.61 -26.79
N ALA A 80 -8.01 -4.64 -25.47
CA ALA A 80 -8.69 -5.59 -24.60
C ALA A 80 -9.93 -4.90 -24.02
N THR A 81 -11.11 -5.43 -24.34
CA THR A 81 -12.41 -4.89 -23.89
C THR A 81 -12.91 -5.72 -22.71
N ARG A 82 -13.78 -5.13 -21.89
CA ARG A 82 -14.45 -5.82 -20.80
C ARG A 82 -15.31 -6.96 -21.36
N ARG A 83 -15.11 -8.16 -20.84
CA ARG A 83 -15.79 -9.37 -21.29
C ARG A 83 -16.70 -9.98 -20.24
N CYS A 84 -16.26 -9.94 -18.99
CA CYS A 84 -17.07 -10.41 -17.88
C CYS A 84 -16.77 -9.64 -16.60
N THR A 85 -17.69 -9.75 -15.68
CA THR A 85 -17.57 -9.22 -14.30
C THR A 85 -17.83 -10.37 -13.34
N SER A 86 -17.07 -10.45 -12.27
CA SER A 86 -17.24 -11.45 -11.22
C SER A 86 -16.99 -10.83 -9.85
N ILE A 87 -17.62 -11.36 -8.82
CA ILE A 87 -17.34 -10.99 -7.44
C ILE A 87 -16.26 -11.94 -6.91
N GLN A 88 -15.18 -11.41 -6.38
CA GLN A 88 -14.08 -12.16 -5.77
C GLN A 88 -13.75 -11.54 -4.41
N HIS A 89 -13.87 -12.30 -3.34
CA HIS A 89 -13.65 -11.83 -1.97
C HIS A 89 -14.40 -10.52 -1.65
N GLY A 90 -15.66 -10.40 -2.10
CA GLY A 90 -16.48 -9.20 -1.92
C GLY A 90 -16.21 -8.04 -2.90
N MET A 91 -15.16 -8.14 -3.72
CA MET A 91 -14.80 -7.10 -4.69
C MET A 91 -15.36 -7.40 -6.07
N THR A 92 -15.91 -6.40 -6.74
CA THR A 92 -16.32 -6.49 -8.14
C THR A 92 -15.11 -6.40 -9.05
N ILE A 93 -14.80 -7.48 -9.76
CA ILE A 93 -13.65 -7.58 -10.66
C ILE A 93 -14.11 -7.65 -12.10
N HIS A 94 -13.71 -6.68 -12.89
CA HIS A 94 -13.90 -6.66 -14.34
C HIS A 94 -12.72 -7.34 -15.03
N ARG A 95 -13.01 -8.19 -16.02
CA ARG A 95 -11.97 -8.90 -16.78
C ARG A 95 -11.98 -8.46 -18.23
N TYR A 96 -10.78 -8.16 -18.73
CA TYR A 96 -10.54 -7.65 -20.07
C TYR A 96 -9.61 -8.59 -20.83
N TRP A 97 -9.93 -8.84 -22.09
CA TRP A 97 -9.03 -9.49 -23.05
C TRP A 97 -9.37 -9.14 -24.48
N SER A 98 -8.43 -9.37 -25.38
CA SER A 98 -8.58 -9.14 -26.82
C SER A 98 -8.78 -10.46 -27.56
N THR A 99 -9.65 -10.46 -28.55
CA THR A 99 -9.82 -11.59 -29.49
C THR A 99 -8.65 -11.72 -30.47
N ALA A 100 -7.81 -10.71 -30.59
CA ALA A 100 -6.62 -10.74 -31.44
C ALA A 100 -5.41 -11.45 -30.79
N CYS A 101 -5.50 -11.84 -29.51
CA CYS A 101 -4.38 -12.50 -28.79
C CYS A 101 -3.88 -13.78 -29.43
N PRO A 102 -4.72 -14.71 -29.95
CA PRO A 102 -4.24 -15.98 -30.52
C PRO A 102 -3.27 -15.80 -31.69
N GLN A 103 -3.46 -14.75 -32.48
CA GLN A 103 -2.63 -14.44 -33.67
C GLN A 103 -1.61 -13.31 -33.41
N CYS A 104 -1.40 -12.94 -32.16
CA CYS A 104 -0.51 -11.83 -31.80
C CYS A 104 0.97 -12.26 -31.87
N PRO A 105 1.83 -11.53 -32.58
CA PRO A 105 3.26 -11.86 -32.65
C PRO A 105 3.96 -11.70 -31.29
N LEU A 106 3.44 -10.87 -30.38
CA LEU A 106 3.99 -10.68 -29.03
C LEU A 106 3.37 -11.60 -27.99
N ARG A 107 2.63 -12.64 -28.39
CA ARG A 107 1.92 -13.52 -27.46
C ARG A 107 2.87 -14.21 -26.47
N SER A 108 3.98 -14.74 -26.92
CA SER A 108 4.98 -15.41 -26.08
C SER A 108 5.57 -14.51 -24.98
N ALA A 109 5.81 -13.24 -25.30
CA ALA A 109 6.26 -12.24 -24.35
C ALA A 109 5.11 -11.65 -23.49
N CYS A 110 3.86 -12.06 -23.74
CA CYS A 110 2.69 -11.50 -23.05
C CYS A 110 2.03 -12.51 -22.11
N THR A 111 1.80 -13.74 -22.59
CA THR A 111 1.08 -14.76 -21.84
C THR A 111 1.42 -16.18 -22.31
N THR A 112 1.33 -17.14 -21.40
CA THR A 112 1.38 -18.58 -21.70
C THR A 112 0.03 -19.15 -22.13
N ASP A 113 -1.05 -18.40 -21.82
CA ASP A 113 -2.42 -18.79 -22.18
C ASP A 113 -2.78 -18.32 -23.60
N THR A 114 -3.92 -18.72 -24.11
CA THR A 114 -4.46 -18.30 -25.42
C THR A 114 -4.65 -16.77 -25.49
N CYS A 115 -5.07 -16.15 -24.38
CA CYS A 115 -5.29 -14.70 -24.28
C CYS A 115 -4.77 -14.15 -22.98
N ARG A 116 -4.17 -12.96 -23.01
CA ARG A 116 -3.86 -12.21 -21.80
C ARG A 116 -5.15 -11.70 -21.17
N ARG A 117 -5.46 -12.14 -19.96
CA ARG A 117 -6.57 -11.64 -19.16
C ARG A 117 -6.07 -10.58 -18.18
N ILE A 118 -6.73 -9.42 -18.16
CA ILE A 118 -6.42 -8.32 -17.27
C ILE A 118 -7.59 -8.16 -16.32
N ASN A 119 -7.32 -8.27 -15.02
CA ASN A 119 -8.31 -8.01 -13.98
C ASN A 119 -8.23 -6.56 -13.54
N ARG A 120 -9.37 -5.91 -13.41
CA ARG A 120 -9.52 -4.57 -12.87
C ARG A 120 -10.60 -4.57 -11.80
N TRP A 121 -10.24 -4.13 -10.61
CA TRP A 121 -11.23 -3.87 -9.57
C TRP A 121 -12.05 -2.62 -9.95
N GLU A 122 -13.33 -2.57 -9.58
CA GLU A 122 -14.20 -1.43 -9.91
C GLU A 122 -13.67 -0.09 -9.38
N HIS A 123 -12.97 -0.10 -8.22
CA HIS A 123 -12.29 1.06 -7.64
C HIS A 123 -10.77 1.04 -7.86
N GLU A 124 -10.28 0.42 -8.92
CA GLU A 124 -8.83 0.37 -9.22
C GLU A 124 -8.23 1.78 -9.40
N ASP A 125 -9.02 2.76 -9.79
CA ASP A 125 -8.61 4.17 -9.93
C ASP A 125 -8.07 4.75 -8.61
N VAL A 126 -8.61 4.32 -7.46
CA VAL A 126 -8.12 4.69 -6.12
C VAL A 126 -6.69 4.19 -5.91
N VAL A 127 -6.45 2.92 -6.25
CA VAL A 127 -5.11 2.30 -6.16
C VAL A 127 -4.14 2.96 -7.15
N GLU A 128 -4.60 3.29 -8.34
CA GLU A 128 -3.80 4.00 -9.35
C GLU A 128 -3.45 5.44 -8.90
N ARG A 129 -4.38 6.15 -8.24
CA ARG A 129 -4.10 7.47 -7.65
C ARG A 129 -3.08 7.37 -6.52
N MET A 130 -3.22 6.40 -5.65
CA MET A 130 -2.24 6.13 -4.59
C MET A 130 -0.86 5.83 -5.18
N GLN A 131 -0.77 4.97 -6.21
CA GLN A 131 0.49 4.63 -6.86
C GLN A 131 1.16 5.87 -7.46
N ARG A 132 0.41 6.72 -8.17
CA ARG A 132 0.94 7.99 -8.69
C ARG A 132 1.48 8.91 -7.61
N ARG A 133 0.86 8.94 -6.42
CA ARG A 133 1.40 9.70 -5.28
C ARG A 133 2.73 9.12 -4.78
N ILE A 134 2.85 7.79 -4.73
CA ILE A 134 4.10 7.11 -4.36
C ILE A 134 5.20 7.41 -5.38
N ASP A 135 4.89 7.31 -6.67
CA ASP A 135 5.83 7.57 -7.76
C ASP A 135 6.32 9.03 -7.74
N GLY A 136 5.43 9.96 -7.37
CA GLY A 136 5.75 11.38 -7.16
C GLY A 136 6.52 11.70 -5.87
N MET A 137 6.70 10.71 -4.98
CA MET A 137 7.39 10.88 -3.69
C MET A 137 8.48 9.80 -3.50
N PRO A 138 9.57 9.85 -4.27
CA PRO A 138 10.63 8.82 -4.21
C PRO A 138 11.28 8.70 -2.82
N GLN A 139 11.24 9.77 -2.02
CA GLN A 139 11.75 9.79 -0.64
C GLN A 139 10.82 9.10 0.39
N ALA A 140 9.58 8.71 0.03
CA ALA A 140 8.62 8.14 0.97
C ALA A 140 9.17 6.91 1.71
N GLY A 141 9.85 6.01 0.99
CA GLY A 141 10.49 4.84 1.60
C GLY A 141 11.63 5.21 2.56
N ARG A 142 12.41 6.25 2.23
CA ARG A 142 13.46 6.77 3.12
C ARG A 142 12.85 7.41 4.36
N LEU A 143 11.83 8.23 4.19
CA LEU A 143 11.12 8.89 5.28
C LEU A 143 10.53 7.85 6.25
N ARG A 144 9.88 6.81 5.74
CA ARG A 144 9.35 5.71 6.56
C ARG A 144 10.46 5.03 7.39
N ARG A 145 11.60 4.71 6.77
CA ARG A 145 12.73 4.12 7.50
C ARG A 145 13.24 5.02 8.61
N GLN A 146 13.39 6.31 8.33
CA GLN A 146 13.90 7.26 9.31
C GLN A 146 12.93 7.51 10.47
N THR A 147 11.62 7.48 10.25
CA THR A 147 10.63 7.79 11.28
C THR A 147 10.17 6.55 12.05
N VAL A 148 9.85 5.48 11.37
CA VAL A 148 9.25 4.28 11.99
C VAL A 148 10.31 3.24 12.36
N GLU A 149 11.15 2.84 11.40
CA GLU A 149 12.12 1.76 11.64
C GLU A 149 13.18 2.17 12.64
N HIS A 150 13.65 3.41 12.60
CA HIS A 150 14.60 3.94 13.59
C HIS A 150 14.00 3.94 15.00
N THR A 151 12.74 4.37 15.16
CA THR A 151 12.06 4.37 16.45
C THR A 151 11.92 2.96 17.01
N PHE A 152 11.41 2.02 16.19
CA PHE A 152 11.30 0.61 16.60
C PHE A 152 12.66 -0.05 16.82
N GLY A 153 13.67 0.29 16.03
CA GLY A 153 15.05 -0.16 16.23
C GLY A 153 15.60 0.29 17.59
N THR A 154 15.36 1.54 17.97
CA THR A 154 15.75 2.06 19.29
C THR A 154 15.02 1.33 20.42
N LEU A 155 13.69 1.18 20.33
CA LEU A 155 12.90 0.46 21.33
C LEU A 155 13.40 -0.98 21.51
N LYS A 156 13.65 -1.70 20.41
CA LYS A 156 14.08 -3.10 20.46
C LYS A 156 15.54 -3.26 20.87
N SER A 157 16.46 -2.57 20.22
CA SER A 157 17.90 -2.82 20.38
C SER A 157 18.51 -2.06 21.54
N TRP A 158 18.12 -0.80 21.77
CA TRP A 158 18.72 0.04 22.81
C TRP A 158 17.95 0.04 24.12
N MET A 159 16.62 -0.14 24.09
CA MET A 159 15.79 -0.19 25.29
C MET A 159 15.40 -1.61 25.69
N GLY A 160 15.90 -2.63 24.97
CA GLY A 160 15.72 -4.04 25.33
C GLY A 160 14.32 -4.61 25.10
N ALA A 161 13.42 -3.88 24.42
CA ALA A 161 12.05 -4.31 24.13
C ALA A 161 11.99 -5.33 22.97
N THR A 162 12.78 -6.40 23.04
CA THR A 162 12.88 -7.42 21.99
C THR A 162 11.67 -8.34 21.94
N HIS A 163 10.99 -8.54 23.06
CA HIS A 163 9.79 -9.35 23.21
C HIS A 163 8.91 -8.79 24.33
N PHE A 164 7.64 -9.15 24.33
CA PHE A 164 6.73 -8.76 25.40
C PHE A 164 6.90 -9.66 26.62
N LEU A 165 6.97 -9.07 27.79
CA LEU A 165 7.04 -9.76 29.07
C LEU A 165 5.66 -10.18 29.56
N THR A 166 4.61 -9.50 29.09
CA THR A 166 3.22 -9.76 29.45
C THR A 166 2.48 -10.56 28.38
N ARG A 167 1.37 -11.21 28.78
CA ARG A 167 0.45 -11.92 27.88
C ARG A 167 -0.90 -11.21 27.88
N THR A 168 -1.73 -11.51 26.92
CA THR A 168 -3.03 -10.89 26.62
C THR A 168 -2.92 -9.48 26.03
N LEU A 169 -3.80 -9.16 25.11
CA LEU A 169 -3.76 -7.90 24.36
C LEU A 169 -3.81 -6.64 25.25
N PRO A 170 -4.64 -6.56 26.31
CA PRO A 170 -4.65 -5.39 27.18
C PRO A 170 -3.32 -5.14 27.88
N ARG A 171 -2.68 -6.20 28.42
CA ARG A 171 -1.40 -6.09 29.13
C ARG A 171 -0.26 -5.72 28.17
N VAL A 172 -0.21 -6.34 26.99
CA VAL A 172 0.76 -6.00 25.93
C VAL A 172 0.61 -4.55 25.48
N ARG A 173 -0.63 -4.04 25.38
CA ARG A 173 -0.87 -2.62 25.07
C ARG A 173 -0.30 -1.70 26.15
N THR A 174 -0.51 -2.03 27.43
CA THR A 174 0.05 -1.26 28.55
C THR A 174 1.57 -1.29 28.52
N GLU A 175 2.18 -2.45 28.34
CA GLU A 175 3.63 -2.60 28.25
C GLU A 175 4.21 -1.78 27.10
N MET A 176 3.61 -1.87 25.91
CA MET A 176 4.04 -1.07 24.76
C MET A 176 3.88 0.44 25.01
N SER A 177 2.79 0.86 25.66
CA SER A 177 2.58 2.28 26.00
C SER A 177 3.64 2.81 26.95
N LEU A 178 4.07 2.01 27.94
CA LEU A 178 5.15 2.38 28.85
C LEU A 178 6.51 2.48 28.12
N GLN A 179 6.78 1.57 27.20
CA GLN A 179 8.01 1.62 26.38
C GLN A 179 8.04 2.87 25.49
N VAL A 180 6.91 3.21 24.86
CA VAL A 180 6.78 4.43 24.04
C VAL A 180 6.92 5.68 24.92
N LEU A 181 6.34 5.71 26.11
CA LEU A 181 6.49 6.82 27.06
C LEU A 181 7.96 7.02 27.44
N ALA A 182 8.66 5.94 27.79
CA ALA A 182 10.09 6.01 28.13
C ALA A 182 10.95 6.48 26.95
N TYR A 183 10.65 6.02 25.74
CA TYR A 183 11.29 6.51 24.52
C TYR A 183 11.06 8.01 24.31
N ASN A 184 9.82 8.45 24.42
CA ASN A 184 9.46 9.87 24.25
C ASN A 184 10.14 10.75 25.30
N LEU A 185 10.13 10.34 26.56
CA LEU A 185 10.82 11.05 27.65
C LEU A 185 12.30 11.19 27.35
N LYS A 186 12.97 10.10 26.98
CA LYS A 186 14.39 10.13 26.58
C LYS A 186 14.63 11.10 25.41
N ARG A 187 13.75 11.14 24.42
CA ARG A 187 13.85 12.08 23.29
C ARG A 187 13.68 13.53 23.72
N VAL A 188 12.72 13.81 24.60
CA VAL A 188 12.51 15.16 25.14
C VAL A 188 13.73 15.63 25.92
N MET A 189 14.28 14.77 26.79
CA MET A 189 15.51 15.06 27.53
C MET A 189 16.70 15.35 26.61
N GLN A 190 16.83 14.64 25.50
CA GLN A 190 17.90 14.86 24.51
C GLN A 190 17.73 16.19 23.74
N ILE A 191 16.51 16.61 23.49
CA ILE A 191 16.19 17.82 22.70
C ILE A 191 16.23 19.08 23.56
N LEU A 192 15.61 19.04 24.73
CA LEU A 192 15.41 20.19 25.60
C LEU A 192 16.42 20.26 26.76
N GLY A 193 17.18 19.19 27.00
CA GLY A 193 17.95 19.01 28.23
C GLY A 193 17.07 18.56 29.39
N VAL A 194 17.69 18.33 30.56
CA VAL A 194 16.97 17.84 31.76
C VAL A 194 16.39 19.01 32.59
N GLN A 195 17.02 20.17 32.55
CA GLN A 195 16.65 21.36 33.34
C GLN A 195 15.17 21.79 33.18
N PRO A 196 14.57 21.85 31.98
CA PRO A 196 13.17 22.24 31.82
C PRO A 196 12.15 21.20 32.30
N LEU A 197 12.61 20.00 32.71
CA LEU A 197 11.76 18.89 33.16
C LEU A 197 11.73 18.72 34.68
N ILE A 198 12.53 19.49 35.40
CA ILE A 198 12.61 19.60 36.85
C ILE A 198 11.98 20.90 37.32
#